data_a46a430daf0cf6b9ef80e2834b260145
#
_entry.id   a46a430daf0cf6b9ef80e2834b260145
#
_cell.length_a   1.000
_cell.length_b   1.000
_cell.length_c   1.000
_cell.angle_alpha   90.00
_cell.angle_beta   90.00
_cell.angle_gamma   90.00
#
_symmetry.space_group_name_H-M   'P 1'
#
loop_
_entity.id
_entity.type
_entity.pdbx_description
1 polymer ?
#
loop_
_entity_poly.entity_id
_entity_poly.type
_entity_poly.pdbx_seq_one_letter_code
_entity_poly.pdbx_strand_id
1 'polypeptide(L)'
;MRSEFLNGLSNSGFHRVHYTDWGDPASERAVVCVHGLSRNCRDFDSLAAELATDFRVVCPDIAGRGRSDWLANKDDYAYPQYMADLNALIARLTEPAMPRGVLGKLSALLRKNYRGKKIYWVGTSMGGLLGMLLAAMPGSPIEKLVVNDVGPLIPRASLQRIAEYLGQDPRFKSYEELESYVRLISAPFGPLTDAQWRHLTETGARQHDDGTWGMRYDPQIAAPFRKGPLVDVDLWKYWDAVRCETLLLRGADSDLLLKQTAEEMQARGPRPRMVEFAGVGHAPMLMSGDQIRVVADFLRGK
;
A
#
# COMPACT_ATOMS: atom_id res chain seq x y z
N MET A 1 -8.05 -13.50 -9.88
CA MET A 1 -6.76 -13.03 -9.31
C MET A 1 -5.62 -13.84 -9.92
N ARG A 2 -4.58 -13.16 -10.40
CA ARG A 2 -3.31 -13.74 -10.85
C ARG A 2 -2.22 -13.37 -9.85
N SER A 3 -1.20 -14.18 -9.71
CA SER A 3 -0.02 -13.94 -8.85
C SER A 3 1.19 -13.78 -9.75
N GLU A 4 1.82 -12.63 -9.70
CA GLU A 4 2.86 -12.20 -10.63
C GLU A 4 4.09 -11.68 -9.89
N PHE A 5 5.21 -11.56 -10.60
CA PHE A 5 6.45 -10.99 -10.09
C PHE A 5 7.04 -9.98 -11.07
N LEU A 6 7.72 -8.98 -10.55
CA LEU A 6 8.65 -8.14 -11.29
C LEU A 6 10.01 -8.15 -10.61
N ASN A 7 11.05 -7.83 -11.35
CA ASN A 7 12.39 -7.67 -10.78
C ASN A 7 12.58 -6.22 -10.35
N GLY A 8 12.90 -6.04 -9.07
CA GLY A 8 13.44 -4.82 -8.49
C GLY A 8 14.96 -4.87 -8.46
N LEU A 9 15.58 -3.72 -8.30
CA LEU A 9 17.02 -3.57 -8.14
C LEU A 9 17.33 -2.72 -6.90
N SER A 10 18.10 -3.28 -5.96
CA SER A 10 18.61 -2.58 -4.79
C SER A 10 20.13 -2.40 -4.91
N ASN A 11 20.75 -1.71 -3.95
CA ASN A 11 22.20 -1.60 -3.88
C ASN A 11 22.89 -2.97 -3.71
N SER A 12 22.17 -3.96 -3.20
CA SER A 12 22.68 -5.33 -2.95
C SER A 12 22.34 -6.33 -4.06
N GLY A 13 21.68 -5.87 -5.15
CA GLY A 13 21.37 -6.71 -6.31
C GLY A 13 19.88 -6.80 -6.62
N PHE A 14 19.57 -7.72 -7.55
CA PHE A 14 18.18 -7.95 -7.94
C PHE A 14 17.38 -8.67 -6.85
N HIS A 15 16.10 -8.33 -6.76
CA HIS A 15 15.13 -8.99 -5.90
C HIS A 15 13.78 -9.05 -6.62
N ARG A 16 12.93 -9.99 -6.24
CA ARG A 16 11.59 -10.13 -6.82
C ARG A 16 10.57 -9.38 -5.96
N VAL A 17 9.74 -8.61 -6.63
CA VAL A 17 8.57 -7.96 -6.04
C VAL A 17 7.34 -8.70 -6.52
N HIS A 18 6.63 -9.33 -5.60
CA HIS A 18 5.37 -10.01 -5.85
C HIS A 18 4.22 -9.00 -5.95
N TYR A 19 3.22 -9.31 -6.76
CA TYR A 19 1.95 -8.59 -6.75
C TYR A 19 0.78 -9.50 -7.17
N THR A 20 -0.41 -9.17 -6.68
CA THR A 20 -1.66 -9.75 -7.19
C THR A 20 -2.22 -8.83 -8.26
N ASP A 21 -2.81 -9.44 -9.33
CA ASP A 21 -3.36 -8.74 -10.49
C ASP A 21 -4.79 -9.24 -10.73
N TRP A 22 -5.74 -8.30 -10.73
CA TRP A 22 -7.17 -8.55 -10.81
C TRP A 22 -7.78 -7.77 -11.98
N GLY A 23 -8.91 -8.26 -12.48
CA GLY A 23 -9.63 -7.63 -13.58
C GLY A 23 -8.99 -7.83 -14.95
N ASP A 24 -9.36 -6.97 -15.88
CA ASP A 24 -8.88 -7.04 -17.26
C ASP A 24 -7.52 -6.35 -17.41
N PRO A 25 -6.45 -7.08 -17.83
CA PRO A 25 -5.13 -6.49 -18.09
C PRO A 25 -5.16 -5.40 -19.18
N ALA A 26 -6.15 -5.45 -20.08
CA ALA A 26 -6.30 -4.47 -21.16
C ALA A 26 -6.96 -3.17 -20.70
N SER A 27 -7.54 -3.12 -19.50
CA SER A 27 -8.18 -1.90 -18.97
C SER A 27 -7.25 -0.70 -19.07
N GLU A 28 -7.77 0.42 -19.54
CA GLU A 28 -7.04 1.71 -19.65
C GLU A 28 -6.83 2.37 -18.28
N ARG A 29 -7.54 1.89 -17.24
CA ARG A 29 -7.46 2.41 -15.87
C ARG A 29 -6.90 1.31 -14.96
N ALA A 30 -5.77 1.59 -14.32
CA ALA A 30 -5.16 0.68 -13.37
C ALA A 30 -5.18 1.30 -11.97
N VAL A 31 -5.61 0.52 -10.98
CA VAL A 31 -5.57 0.88 -9.55
C VAL A 31 -4.40 0.14 -8.91
N VAL A 32 -3.50 0.86 -8.29
CA VAL A 32 -2.39 0.30 -7.51
C VAL A 32 -2.75 0.42 -6.03
N CYS A 33 -2.89 -0.72 -5.33
CA CYS A 33 -3.25 -0.77 -3.91
C CYS A 33 -2.03 -1.17 -3.08
N VAL A 34 -1.54 -0.29 -2.20
CA VAL A 34 -0.29 -0.48 -1.45
C VAL A 34 -0.55 -0.52 0.05
N HIS A 35 -0.09 -1.59 0.66
CA HIS A 35 -0.33 -1.96 2.07
C HIS A 35 0.50 -1.15 3.09
N GLY A 36 0.14 -1.29 4.36
CA GLY A 36 0.84 -0.73 5.51
C GLY A 36 2.18 -1.42 5.81
N LEU A 37 2.92 -0.89 6.77
CA LEU A 37 4.33 -1.18 7.05
C LEU A 37 4.64 -2.68 7.22
N SER A 38 3.86 -3.43 8.00
CA SER A 38 4.07 -4.86 8.30
C SER A 38 3.02 -5.78 7.64
N ARG A 39 2.23 -5.23 6.71
CA ARG A 39 1.14 -5.91 6.05
C ARG A 39 1.56 -6.47 4.67
N ASN A 40 0.60 -6.91 3.87
CA ASN A 40 0.85 -7.47 2.55
C ASN A 40 -0.30 -7.15 1.58
N CYS A 41 -0.13 -7.48 0.31
CA CYS A 41 -1.05 -7.20 -0.79
C CYS A 41 -2.46 -7.77 -0.61
N ARG A 42 -2.60 -8.85 0.18
CA ARG A 42 -3.86 -9.56 0.35
C ARG A 42 -4.85 -8.83 1.29
N ASP A 43 -4.40 -7.76 1.97
CA ASP A 43 -5.29 -6.86 2.72
C ASP A 43 -6.33 -6.21 1.79
N PHE A 44 -6.05 -6.11 0.51
CA PHE A 44 -6.92 -5.48 -0.48
C PHE A 44 -7.82 -6.46 -1.24
N ASP A 45 -7.84 -7.75 -0.92
CA ASP A 45 -8.58 -8.74 -1.70
C ASP A 45 -10.07 -8.38 -1.88
N SER A 46 -10.73 -7.94 -0.81
CA SER A 46 -12.15 -7.53 -0.87
C SER A 46 -12.36 -6.30 -1.74
N LEU A 47 -11.53 -5.27 -1.57
CA LEU A 47 -11.58 -4.06 -2.40
C LEU A 47 -11.22 -4.37 -3.86
N ALA A 48 -10.19 -5.18 -4.09
CA ALA A 48 -9.74 -5.54 -5.43
C ALA A 48 -10.81 -6.35 -6.19
N ALA A 49 -11.51 -7.24 -5.51
CA ALA A 49 -12.61 -7.99 -6.11
C ALA A 49 -13.75 -7.06 -6.59
N GLU A 50 -14.12 -6.07 -5.79
CA GLU A 50 -15.13 -5.06 -6.17
C GLU A 50 -14.67 -4.19 -7.34
N LEU A 51 -13.43 -3.70 -7.29
CA LEU A 51 -12.90 -2.79 -8.31
C LEU A 51 -12.57 -3.49 -9.63
N ALA A 52 -12.33 -4.80 -9.62
CA ALA A 52 -11.93 -5.59 -10.80
C ALA A 52 -13.00 -5.63 -11.90
N THR A 53 -14.22 -5.21 -11.61
CA THR A 53 -15.30 -5.07 -12.61
C THR A 53 -15.06 -3.92 -13.59
N ASP A 54 -14.37 -2.85 -13.14
CA ASP A 54 -14.20 -1.60 -13.90
C ASP A 54 -12.73 -1.27 -14.17
N PHE A 55 -11.82 -1.85 -13.40
CA PHE A 55 -10.40 -1.51 -13.39
C PHE A 55 -9.52 -2.76 -13.48
N ARG A 56 -8.31 -2.59 -13.96
CA ARG A 56 -7.23 -3.50 -13.58
C ARG A 56 -6.73 -3.11 -12.19
N VAL A 57 -6.75 -4.02 -11.23
CA VAL A 57 -6.29 -3.74 -9.86
C VAL A 57 -5.02 -4.53 -9.58
N VAL A 58 -3.98 -3.85 -9.14
CA VAL A 58 -2.67 -4.46 -8.87
C VAL A 58 -2.25 -4.12 -7.44
N CYS A 59 -2.00 -5.15 -6.65
CA CYS A 59 -1.64 -4.99 -5.25
C CYS A 59 -0.25 -5.60 -5.04
N PRO A 60 0.83 -4.78 -4.95
CA PRO A 60 2.17 -5.27 -4.69
C PRO A 60 2.39 -5.63 -3.22
N ASP A 61 3.25 -6.60 -2.98
CA ASP A 61 3.95 -6.79 -1.71
C ASP A 61 5.23 -5.94 -1.74
N ILE A 62 5.36 -4.98 -0.84
CA ILE A 62 6.59 -4.21 -0.71
C ILE A 62 7.73 -5.14 -0.27
N ALA A 63 8.94 -4.94 -0.80
CA ALA A 63 10.12 -5.75 -0.48
C ALA A 63 10.23 -6.06 1.03
N GLY A 64 10.47 -7.34 1.36
CA GLY A 64 10.51 -7.83 2.73
C GLY A 64 9.15 -8.17 3.34
N ARG A 65 8.05 -8.09 2.58
CA ARG A 65 6.69 -8.42 3.04
C ARG A 65 6.03 -9.40 2.09
N GLY A 66 5.03 -10.10 2.59
CA GLY A 66 4.22 -11.03 1.81
C GLY A 66 5.08 -12.08 1.10
N ARG A 67 5.00 -12.11 -0.23
CA ARG A 67 5.73 -13.03 -1.09
C ARG A 67 6.90 -12.38 -1.84
N SER A 68 7.15 -11.09 -1.62
CA SER A 68 8.34 -10.40 -2.13
C SER A 68 9.59 -10.87 -1.41
N ASP A 69 10.72 -10.84 -2.12
CA ASP A 69 12.00 -11.26 -1.56
C ASP A 69 12.41 -10.33 -0.39
N TRP A 70 13.15 -10.90 0.54
CA TRP A 70 13.81 -10.16 1.60
C TRP A 70 15.12 -9.59 1.06
N LEU A 71 15.35 -8.29 1.31
CA LEU A 71 16.56 -7.63 0.83
C LEU A 71 17.81 -8.15 1.57
N ALA A 72 18.89 -8.38 0.82
CA ALA A 72 20.14 -8.87 1.40
C ALA A 72 20.74 -7.81 2.34
N ASN A 73 20.84 -6.56 1.89
CA ASN A 73 21.20 -5.43 2.74
C ASN A 73 19.94 -4.87 3.41
N LYS A 74 19.89 -4.95 4.74
CA LYS A 74 18.72 -4.50 5.53
C LYS A 74 18.58 -2.97 5.58
N ASP A 75 19.63 -2.25 5.24
CA ASP A 75 19.62 -0.79 5.10
C ASP A 75 18.85 -0.31 3.87
N ASP A 76 18.66 -1.20 2.89
CA ASP A 76 17.86 -0.91 1.70
C ASP A 76 16.34 -0.88 2.00
N TYR A 77 15.88 -1.29 3.19
CA TYR A 77 14.49 -1.12 3.62
C TYR A 77 14.17 0.36 3.89
N ALA A 78 14.13 1.15 2.83
CA ALA A 78 13.93 2.59 2.90
C ALA A 78 12.99 3.08 1.78
N TYR A 79 12.38 4.25 1.98
CA TYR A 79 11.45 4.83 1.02
C TYR A 79 11.99 4.94 -0.40
N PRO A 80 13.25 5.35 -0.65
CA PRO A 80 13.77 5.40 -2.01
C PRO A 80 13.73 4.05 -2.74
N GLN A 81 14.05 2.94 -2.04
CA GLN A 81 13.96 1.60 -2.62
C GLN A 81 12.51 1.20 -2.92
N TYR A 82 11.60 1.43 -1.97
CA TYR A 82 10.19 1.13 -2.17
C TYR A 82 9.60 1.93 -3.34
N MET A 83 9.95 3.21 -3.46
CA MET A 83 9.52 4.06 -4.57
C MET A 83 10.11 3.59 -5.91
N ALA A 84 11.35 3.11 -5.94
CA ALA A 84 11.97 2.56 -7.16
C ALA A 84 11.24 1.30 -7.63
N ASP A 85 10.93 0.37 -6.73
CA ASP A 85 10.19 -0.84 -7.04
C ASP A 85 8.76 -0.54 -7.53
N LEU A 86 8.08 0.39 -6.86
CA LEU A 86 6.73 0.83 -7.24
C LEU A 86 6.73 1.59 -8.57
N ASN A 87 7.76 2.39 -8.85
CA ASN A 87 7.92 3.03 -10.15
C ASN A 87 8.13 2.01 -11.27
N ALA A 88 8.91 0.96 -11.03
CA ALA A 88 9.07 -0.14 -11.98
C ALA A 88 7.72 -0.85 -12.25
N LEU A 89 6.89 -1.04 -11.23
CA LEU A 89 5.54 -1.58 -11.38
C LEU A 89 4.65 -0.63 -12.20
N ILE A 90 4.65 0.67 -11.89
CA ILE A 90 3.90 1.70 -12.63
C ILE A 90 4.34 1.71 -14.11
N ALA A 91 5.63 1.67 -14.40
CA ALA A 91 6.16 1.61 -15.76
C ALA A 91 5.61 0.38 -16.49
N ARG A 92 5.65 -0.80 -15.87
CA ARG A 92 5.08 -2.04 -16.43
C ARG A 92 3.58 -1.93 -16.72
N LEU A 93 2.84 -1.19 -15.90
CA LEU A 93 1.39 -0.99 -16.09
C LEU A 93 1.07 0.03 -17.17
N THR A 94 1.92 1.05 -17.34
CA THR A 94 1.71 2.14 -18.30
C THR A 94 2.31 1.85 -19.67
N GLU A 95 3.22 0.89 -19.78
CA GLU A 95 3.75 0.47 -21.08
C GLU A 95 2.62 -0.11 -21.95
N PRO A 96 2.52 0.33 -23.21
CA PRO A 96 1.57 -0.29 -24.13
C PRO A 96 1.97 -1.74 -24.39
N ALA A 97 1.00 -2.65 -24.34
CA ALA A 97 1.21 -4.02 -24.79
C ALA A 97 1.76 -3.98 -26.23
N MET A 98 3.04 -4.38 -26.39
CA MET A 98 3.67 -4.41 -27.72
C MET A 98 3.07 -5.57 -28.52
N PRO A 99 2.40 -5.33 -29.65
CA PRO A 99 2.10 -6.41 -30.58
C PRO A 99 3.42 -7.03 -31.02
N ARG A 100 3.56 -8.33 -30.87
CA ARG A 100 4.73 -9.06 -31.39
C ARG A 100 4.64 -9.12 -32.91
N GLY A 101 5.70 -8.67 -33.64
CA GLY A 101 5.81 -8.79 -35.09
C GLY A 101 5.94 -7.47 -35.87
N VAL A 102 5.90 -7.55 -37.20
CA VAL A 102 6.09 -6.41 -38.14
C VAL A 102 5.04 -5.30 -37.92
N LEU A 103 3.83 -5.64 -37.51
CA LEU A 103 2.78 -4.69 -37.12
C LEU A 103 3.17 -3.80 -35.94
N GLY A 104 4.11 -4.23 -35.09
CA GLY A 104 4.59 -3.43 -33.97
C GLY A 104 5.33 -2.15 -34.36
N LYS A 105 6.00 -2.15 -35.53
CA LYS A 105 6.68 -0.97 -36.05
C LYS A 105 5.70 0.05 -36.65
N LEU A 106 4.59 -0.42 -37.23
CA LEU A 106 3.54 0.46 -37.77
C LEU A 106 2.72 1.12 -36.66
N SER A 107 2.47 0.39 -35.57
CA SER A 107 1.76 0.92 -34.38
C SER A 107 2.58 2.00 -33.65
N ALA A 108 3.91 1.98 -33.77
CA ALA A 108 4.76 3.02 -33.16
C ALA A 108 4.55 4.39 -33.85
N LEU A 109 4.21 4.41 -35.15
CA LEU A 109 3.86 5.65 -35.88
C LEU A 109 2.48 6.20 -35.46
N LEU A 110 1.56 5.32 -35.07
CA LEU A 110 0.21 5.70 -34.63
C LEU A 110 0.19 6.18 -33.13
N ARG A 111 1.32 6.06 -32.44
CA ARG A 111 1.45 6.41 -31.01
C ARG A 111 1.42 7.90 -30.68
N LYS A 112 1.36 8.79 -31.66
CA LYS A 112 1.31 10.24 -31.41
C LYS A 112 0.16 10.67 -30.49
N ASN A 113 -0.83 9.77 -30.25
CA ASN A 113 -2.00 10.00 -29.41
C ASN A 113 -2.17 8.97 -28.28
N TYR A 114 -1.16 8.11 -27.98
CA TYR A 114 -1.28 7.17 -26.86
C TYR A 114 -1.13 7.95 -25.55
N ARG A 115 -2.24 8.24 -24.92
CA ARG A 115 -2.27 8.58 -23.50
C ARG A 115 -2.05 7.27 -22.74
N GLY A 116 -0.93 7.15 -22.03
CA GLY A 116 -0.65 5.97 -21.18
C GLY A 116 -1.83 5.62 -20.29
N LYS A 117 -1.86 4.38 -19.77
CA LYS A 117 -2.91 3.97 -18.83
C LYS A 117 -2.96 4.95 -17.67
N LYS A 118 -4.18 5.29 -17.23
CA LYS A 118 -4.40 6.11 -16.05
C LYS A 118 -4.09 5.31 -14.79
N ILE A 119 -3.28 5.85 -13.94
CA ILE A 119 -2.93 5.24 -12.66
C ILE A 119 -3.76 5.90 -11.56
N TYR A 120 -4.48 5.07 -10.82
CA TYR A 120 -5.15 5.42 -9.58
C TYR A 120 -4.44 4.71 -8.45
N TRP A 121 -4.36 5.36 -7.30
CA TRP A 121 -3.62 4.84 -6.16
C TRP A 121 -4.52 4.73 -4.94
N VAL A 122 -4.41 3.60 -4.22
CA VAL A 122 -5.01 3.40 -2.90
C VAL A 122 -3.90 2.96 -1.97
N GLY A 123 -3.56 3.76 -0.98
CA GLY A 123 -2.47 3.44 -0.06
C GLY A 123 -2.90 3.51 1.39
N THR A 124 -2.65 2.44 2.15
CA THR A 124 -2.88 2.42 3.60
C THR A 124 -1.59 2.70 4.34
N SER A 125 -1.60 3.66 5.29
CA SER A 125 -0.46 3.96 6.15
C SER A 125 0.82 4.21 5.31
N MET A 126 1.88 3.41 5.44
CA MET A 126 3.08 3.51 4.61
C MET A 126 2.74 3.56 3.10
N GLY A 127 1.77 2.77 2.63
CA GLY A 127 1.32 2.80 1.24
C GLY A 127 0.70 4.13 0.83
N GLY A 128 0.03 4.81 1.76
CA GLY A 128 -0.48 6.18 1.59
C GLY A 128 0.64 7.21 1.49
N LEU A 129 1.68 7.10 2.33
CA LEU A 129 2.88 7.96 2.25
C LEU A 129 3.61 7.77 0.92
N LEU A 130 3.81 6.52 0.48
CA LEU A 130 4.43 6.23 -0.81
C LEU A 130 3.63 6.82 -1.97
N GLY A 131 2.29 6.71 -1.92
CA GLY A 131 1.40 7.33 -2.91
C GLY A 131 1.50 8.84 -2.92
N MET A 132 1.51 9.48 -1.76
CA MET A 132 1.69 10.93 -1.60
C MET A 132 3.04 11.39 -2.18
N LEU A 133 4.13 10.70 -1.84
CA LEU A 133 5.46 11.03 -2.34
C LEU A 133 5.55 10.90 -3.87
N LEU A 134 5.01 9.80 -4.42
CA LEU A 134 4.99 9.57 -5.88
C LEU A 134 4.07 10.57 -6.60
N ALA A 135 2.90 10.88 -6.04
CA ALA A 135 1.97 11.86 -6.62
C ALA A 135 2.52 13.30 -6.60
N ALA A 136 3.41 13.60 -5.64
CA ALA A 136 4.07 14.91 -5.54
C ALA A 136 5.21 15.11 -6.55
N MET A 137 5.72 14.02 -7.18
CA MET A 137 6.82 14.13 -8.14
C MET A 137 6.37 14.79 -9.44
N PRO A 138 7.19 15.67 -10.03
CA PRO A 138 6.92 16.21 -11.36
C PRO A 138 6.73 15.09 -12.39
N GLY A 139 5.66 15.19 -13.21
CA GLY A 139 5.35 14.18 -14.20
C GLY A 139 4.72 12.89 -13.66
N SER A 140 4.26 12.89 -12.41
CA SER A 140 3.57 11.74 -11.82
C SER A 140 2.39 11.29 -12.69
N PRO A 141 2.26 9.97 -12.97
CA PRO A 141 1.13 9.44 -13.73
C PRO A 141 -0.12 9.20 -12.86
N ILE A 142 -0.07 9.50 -11.57
CA ILE A 142 -1.18 9.27 -10.64
C ILE A 142 -2.24 10.35 -10.85
N GLU A 143 -3.44 9.94 -11.31
CA GLU A 143 -4.57 10.84 -11.56
C GLU A 143 -5.55 10.92 -10.38
N LYS A 144 -5.64 9.84 -9.59
CA LYS A 144 -6.46 9.79 -8.36
C LYS A 144 -5.67 9.12 -7.24
N LEU A 145 -5.76 9.70 -6.04
CA LEU A 145 -5.04 9.24 -4.86
C LEU A 145 -6.02 9.03 -3.69
N VAL A 146 -6.06 7.83 -3.15
CA VAL A 146 -6.72 7.54 -1.88
C VAL A 146 -5.63 7.36 -0.83
N VAL A 147 -5.62 8.25 0.17
CA VAL A 147 -4.74 8.16 1.34
C VAL A 147 -5.55 7.63 2.52
N ASN A 148 -5.23 6.40 2.94
CA ASN A 148 -5.93 5.74 4.02
C ASN A 148 -5.12 5.82 5.31
N ASP A 149 -5.60 6.65 6.21
CA ASP A 149 -5.23 6.81 7.62
C ASP A 149 -3.75 7.12 7.86
N VAL A 150 -3.22 8.07 7.08
CA VAL A 150 -1.89 8.65 7.30
C VAL A 150 -1.87 10.08 6.80
N GLY A 151 -1.02 10.90 7.41
CA GLY A 151 -0.82 12.30 7.01
C GLY A 151 0.65 12.63 6.74
N PRO A 152 0.90 13.85 6.26
CA PRO A 152 2.25 14.35 6.03
C PRO A 152 3.02 14.66 7.32
N LEU A 153 2.33 14.75 8.45
CA LEU A 153 2.95 14.88 9.77
C LEU A 153 2.76 13.56 10.53
N ILE A 154 3.86 12.89 10.87
CA ILE A 154 3.85 11.69 11.68
C ILE A 154 4.48 12.01 13.02
N PRO A 155 3.70 12.02 14.11
CA PRO A 155 4.22 12.33 15.43
C PRO A 155 5.27 11.31 15.89
N ARG A 156 6.29 11.80 16.58
CA ARG A 156 7.31 10.95 17.22
C ARG A 156 6.67 9.88 18.11
N ALA A 157 5.62 10.23 18.86
CA ALA A 157 4.93 9.29 19.75
C ALA A 157 4.38 8.08 18.98
N SER A 158 3.79 8.30 17.79
CA SER A 158 3.30 7.23 16.93
C SER A 158 4.45 6.35 16.39
N LEU A 159 5.59 6.98 16.04
CA LEU A 159 6.78 6.23 15.61
C LEU A 159 7.39 5.40 16.74
N GLN A 160 7.40 5.92 17.97
CA GLN A 160 7.86 5.19 19.15
C GLN A 160 6.99 3.95 19.40
N ARG A 161 5.67 4.11 19.37
CA ARG A 161 4.73 2.98 19.51
C ARG A 161 4.94 1.93 18.44
N ILE A 162 5.14 2.33 17.18
CA ILE A 162 5.45 1.40 16.08
C ILE A 162 6.77 0.67 16.34
N ALA A 163 7.80 1.35 16.82
CA ALA A 163 9.10 0.78 17.10
C ALA A 163 9.07 -0.26 18.25
N GLU A 164 8.09 -0.19 19.16
CA GLU A 164 7.93 -1.15 20.25
C GLU A 164 7.61 -2.57 19.77
N TYR A 165 6.83 -2.72 18.71
CA TYR A 165 6.46 -4.05 18.19
C TYR A 165 7.15 -4.41 16.88
N LEU A 166 7.57 -3.42 16.08
CA LEU A 166 8.16 -3.66 14.78
C LEU A 166 9.53 -4.33 14.90
N GLY A 167 9.72 -5.40 14.15
CA GLY A 167 10.97 -6.15 14.16
C GLY A 167 11.09 -7.16 15.30
N GLN A 168 10.05 -7.32 16.10
CA GLN A 168 9.87 -8.53 16.87
C GLN A 168 9.53 -9.67 15.90
N ASP A 169 10.03 -10.88 16.18
CA ASP A 169 9.73 -12.09 15.41
C ASP A 169 9.12 -13.14 16.35
N PRO A 170 7.89 -12.88 16.86
CA PRO A 170 7.26 -13.79 17.79
C PRO A 170 6.96 -15.13 17.10
N ARG A 171 7.18 -16.21 17.85
CA ARG A 171 6.96 -17.59 17.40
C ARG A 171 5.81 -18.21 18.16
N PHE A 172 4.91 -18.84 17.43
CA PHE A 172 3.70 -19.44 17.95
C PHE A 172 3.71 -20.93 17.66
N LYS A 173 3.25 -21.74 18.62
CA LYS A 173 3.21 -23.21 18.48
C LYS A 173 2.09 -23.65 17.57
N SER A 174 1.02 -22.86 17.45
CA SER A 174 -0.12 -23.18 16.58
C SER A 174 -0.58 -21.95 15.78
N TYR A 175 -1.38 -22.22 14.77
CA TYR A 175 -2.03 -21.18 13.96
C TYR A 175 -3.02 -20.35 14.79
N GLU A 176 -3.73 -20.99 15.72
CA GLU A 176 -4.71 -20.35 16.61
C GLU A 176 -4.04 -19.35 17.57
N GLU A 177 -2.85 -19.69 18.06
CA GLU A 177 -2.04 -18.75 18.87
C GLU A 177 -1.65 -17.52 18.05
N LEU A 178 -1.21 -17.74 16.79
CA LEU A 178 -0.90 -16.64 15.87
C LEU A 178 -2.15 -15.81 15.56
N GLU A 179 -3.32 -16.43 15.30
CA GLU A 179 -4.56 -15.69 15.03
C GLU A 179 -4.95 -14.83 16.25
N SER A 180 -4.85 -15.38 17.44
CA SER A 180 -5.13 -14.65 18.68
C SER A 180 -4.21 -13.44 18.84
N TYR A 181 -2.93 -13.59 18.53
CA TYR A 181 -1.98 -12.50 18.52
C TYR A 181 -2.29 -11.44 17.46
N VAL A 182 -2.62 -11.86 16.22
CA VAL A 182 -2.99 -10.94 15.13
C VAL A 182 -4.22 -10.13 15.53
N ARG A 183 -5.25 -10.75 16.10
CA ARG A 183 -6.45 -10.06 16.59
C ARG A 183 -6.10 -9.04 17.68
N LEU A 184 -5.19 -9.38 18.58
CA LEU A 184 -4.77 -8.49 19.67
C LEU A 184 -4.04 -7.25 19.15
N ILE A 185 -3.01 -7.43 18.34
CA ILE A 185 -2.18 -6.30 17.84
C ILE A 185 -2.90 -5.46 16.79
N SER A 186 -3.92 -6.02 16.14
CA SER A 186 -4.71 -5.37 15.10
C SER A 186 -6.09 -4.93 15.57
N ALA A 187 -6.38 -4.99 16.86
CA ALA A 187 -7.65 -4.53 17.43
C ALA A 187 -8.08 -3.11 16.96
N PRO A 188 -7.15 -2.16 16.74
CA PRO A 188 -7.50 -0.84 16.20
C PRO A 188 -8.11 -0.85 14.77
N PHE A 189 -8.07 -1.95 14.02
CA PHE A 189 -8.71 -2.03 12.70
C PHE A 189 -10.25 -1.93 12.76
N GLY A 190 -10.81 -1.96 13.97
CA GLY A 190 -12.23 -1.89 14.21
C GLY A 190 -12.94 -3.25 14.09
N PRO A 191 -14.25 -3.25 13.96
CA PRO A 191 -15.03 -4.48 13.93
C PRO A 191 -14.80 -5.25 12.63
N LEU A 192 -14.15 -6.40 12.72
CA LEU A 192 -13.98 -7.36 11.64
C LEU A 192 -14.69 -8.67 12.00
N THR A 193 -15.26 -9.34 11.00
CA THR A 193 -15.85 -10.67 11.16
C THR A 193 -14.76 -11.73 11.37
N ASP A 194 -15.12 -12.90 11.92
CA ASP A 194 -14.17 -14.00 12.06
C ASP A 194 -13.59 -14.47 10.73
N ALA A 195 -14.35 -14.39 9.64
CA ALA A 195 -13.85 -14.69 8.31
C ALA A 195 -12.78 -13.71 7.85
N GLN A 196 -12.95 -12.41 8.15
CA GLN A 196 -11.96 -11.37 7.85
C GLN A 196 -10.71 -11.53 8.71
N TRP A 197 -10.84 -11.83 10.00
CA TRP A 197 -9.69 -12.11 10.88
C TRP A 197 -8.90 -13.33 10.41
N ARG A 198 -9.58 -14.43 10.04
CA ARG A 198 -8.92 -15.59 9.45
C ARG A 198 -8.19 -15.25 8.16
N HIS A 199 -8.83 -14.51 7.25
CA HIS A 199 -8.19 -14.06 6.01
C HIS A 199 -6.91 -13.26 6.27
N LEU A 200 -6.94 -12.28 7.18
CA LEU A 200 -5.77 -11.48 7.55
C LEU A 200 -4.66 -12.33 8.16
N THR A 201 -5.02 -13.34 8.96
CA THR A 201 -4.05 -14.25 9.57
C THR A 201 -3.45 -15.18 8.52
N GLU A 202 -4.26 -15.88 7.72
CA GLU A 202 -3.79 -16.81 6.69
C GLU A 202 -2.82 -16.15 5.70
N THR A 203 -3.17 -14.95 5.25
CA THR A 203 -2.36 -14.22 4.27
C THR A 203 -1.12 -13.59 4.89
N GLY A 204 -1.17 -13.25 6.20
CA GLY A 204 -0.09 -12.67 6.96
C GLY A 204 0.79 -13.69 7.72
N ALA A 205 0.43 -14.96 7.70
CA ALA A 205 1.15 -16.03 8.40
C ALA A 205 2.30 -16.62 7.57
N ARG A 206 3.34 -17.06 8.28
CA ARG A 206 4.42 -17.91 7.75
C ARG A 206 4.64 -19.06 8.71
N GLN A 207 4.68 -20.29 8.20
CA GLN A 207 5.20 -21.42 8.94
C GLN A 207 6.71 -21.50 8.74
N HIS A 208 7.44 -21.72 9.82
CA HIS A 208 8.89 -21.88 9.84
C HIS A 208 9.27 -23.35 9.71
N ASP A 209 10.54 -23.62 9.38
CA ASP A 209 11.05 -24.99 9.18
C ASP A 209 10.98 -25.84 10.46
N ASP A 210 10.97 -25.21 11.64
CA ASP A 210 10.77 -25.86 12.95
C ASP A 210 9.31 -26.14 13.28
N GLY A 211 8.37 -25.86 12.36
CA GLY A 211 6.93 -26.05 12.51
C GLY A 211 6.21 -24.92 13.24
N THR A 212 6.92 -23.94 13.79
CA THR A 212 6.30 -22.76 14.43
C THR A 212 5.70 -21.80 13.41
N TRP A 213 4.78 -20.97 13.87
CA TRP A 213 4.15 -19.93 13.07
C TRP A 213 4.68 -18.55 13.44
N GLY A 214 4.70 -17.64 12.46
CA GLY A 214 5.10 -16.25 12.67
C GLY A 214 4.52 -15.34 11.60
N MET A 215 4.85 -14.06 11.68
CA MET A 215 4.39 -13.06 10.71
C MET A 215 5.18 -13.16 9.39
N ARG A 216 4.49 -12.93 8.26
CA ARG A 216 5.06 -13.02 6.92
C ARG A 216 5.71 -11.70 6.49
N TYR A 217 6.67 -11.22 7.27
CA TYR A 217 7.54 -10.11 6.88
C TYR A 217 8.94 -10.30 7.46
N ASP A 218 9.94 -9.65 6.88
CA ASP A 218 11.32 -9.62 7.41
C ASP A 218 11.35 -8.72 8.66
N PRO A 219 11.68 -9.22 9.85
CA PRO A 219 11.78 -8.40 11.05
C PRO A 219 12.75 -7.22 10.90
N GLN A 220 13.70 -7.29 9.97
CA GLN A 220 14.67 -6.23 9.71
C GLN A 220 14.12 -5.03 8.95
N ILE A 221 12.84 -5.05 8.56
CA ILE A 221 12.15 -3.81 8.13
C ILE A 221 12.14 -2.74 9.22
N ALA A 222 12.41 -3.13 10.46
CA ALA A 222 12.60 -2.24 11.60
C ALA A 222 13.97 -1.52 11.61
N ALA A 223 14.92 -1.90 10.77
CA ALA A 223 16.27 -1.32 10.79
C ALA A 223 16.30 0.22 10.71
N PRO A 224 15.47 0.88 9.87
CA PRO A 224 15.42 2.35 9.83
C PRO A 224 15.03 3.00 11.17
N PHE A 225 14.18 2.35 11.97
CA PHE A 225 13.73 2.86 13.27
C PHE A 225 14.79 2.79 14.36
N ARG A 226 15.89 2.07 14.11
CA ARG A 226 17.02 1.87 15.06
C ARG A 226 18.23 2.75 14.76
N LYS A 227 18.20 3.53 13.64
CA LYS A 227 19.37 4.31 13.16
C LYS A 227 19.59 5.64 13.86
N GLY A 228 18.76 6.01 14.81
CA GLY A 228 18.90 7.28 15.52
C GLY A 228 17.67 7.61 16.35
N PRO A 229 17.64 8.78 16.97
CA PRO A 229 16.49 9.23 17.75
C PRO A 229 15.29 9.40 16.80
N LEU A 230 14.15 8.87 17.22
CA LEU A 230 12.89 9.13 16.53
C LEU A 230 12.49 10.58 16.75
N VAL A 231 12.12 11.27 15.69
CA VAL A 231 11.62 12.64 15.66
C VAL A 231 10.33 12.71 14.86
N ASP A 232 9.60 13.80 14.98
CA ASP A 232 8.45 14.04 14.08
C ASP A 232 8.91 14.02 12.62
N VAL A 233 8.15 13.36 11.76
CA VAL A 233 8.41 13.36 10.32
C VAL A 233 7.48 14.36 9.66
N ASP A 234 8.06 15.40 9.08
CA ASP A 234 7.35 16.45 8.36
C ASP A 234 7.52 16.28 6.84
N LEU A 235 6.40 15.98 6.17
CA LEU A 235 6.31 15.79 4.73
C LEU A 235 5.33 16.79 4.08
N TRP A 236 4.96 17.87 4.76
CA TRP A 236 4.00 18.85 4.26
C TRP A 236 4.36 19.39 2.88
N LYS A 237 5.66 19.60 2.60
CA LYS A 237 6.12 20.04 1.28
C LYS A 237 5.68 19.11 0.13
N TYR A 238 5.61 17.80 0.40
CA TYR A 238 5.14 16.82 -0.59
C TYR A 238 3.61 16.85 -0.70
N TRP A 239 2.91 16.94 0.43
CA TRP A 239 1.46 17.09 0.42
C TRP A 239 1.03 18.29 -0.41
N ASP A 240 1.66 19.46 -0.18
CA ASP A 240 1.37 20.68 -0.92
C ASP A 240 1.71 20.60 -2.41
N ALA A 241 2.57 19.67 -2.80
CA ALA A 241 2.93 19.44 -4.20
C ALA A 241 1.98 18.45 -4.93
N VAL A 242 1.12 17.71 -4.22
CA VAL A 242 0.13 16.81 -4.85
C VAL A 242 -0.87 17.64 -5.66
N ARG A 243 -1.16 17.20 -6.90
CA ARG A 243 -2.06 17.92 -7.83
C ARG A 243 -3.23 17.08 -8.30
N CYS A 244 -3.20 15.76 -8.09
CA CYS A 244 -4.29 14.87 -8.49
C CYS A 244 -5.47 14.96 -7.52
N GLU A 245 -6.63 14.53 -8.00
CA GLU A 245 -7.82 14.38 -7.18
C GLU A 245 -7.55 13.41 -6.03
N THR A 246 -7.85 13.80 -4.80
CA THR A 246 -7.46 13.04 -3.61
C THR A 246 -8.65 12.81 -2.68
N LEU A 247 -8.73 11.59 -2.13
CA LEU A 247 -9.63 11.19 -1.06
C LEU A 247 -8.81 10.86 0.17
N LEU A 248 -9.17 11.42 1.32
CA LEU A 248 -8.59 11.12 2.61
C LEU A 248 -9.56 10.24 3.41
N LEU A 249 -9.09 9.09 3.85
CA LEU A 249 -9.84 8.21 4.77
C LEU A 249 -9.17 8.28 6.14
N ARG A 250 -9.97 8.30 7.20
CA ARG A 250 -9.51 8.34 8.58
C ARG A 250 -10.33 7.40 9.47
N GLY A 251 -9.65 6.63 10.30
CA GLY A 251 -10.31 6.01 11.46
C GLY A 251 -10.57 7.07 12.54
N ALA A 252 -11.79 7.17 13.05
CA ALA A 252 -12.13 8.18 14.06
C ALA A 252 -11.24 8.13 15.31
N ASP A 253 -10.80 6.91 15.65
CA ASP A 253 -9.94 6.62 16.80
C ASP A 253 -8.45 6.50 16.43
N SER A 254 -8.07 6.96 15.23
CA SER A 254 -6.67 6.88 14.77
C SER A 254 -5.74 7.72 15.64
N ASP A 255 -4.67 7.07 16.09
CA ASP A 255 -3.56 7.67 16.84
C ASP A 255 -2.33 8.00 15.95
N LEU A 256 -2.43 7.69 14.64
CA LEU A 256 -1.40 8.02 13.66
C LEU A 256 -1.81 9.24 12.81
N LEU A 257 -2.98 9.25 12.21
CA LEU A 257 -3.54 10.41 11.56
C LEU A 257 -4.41 11.19 12.57
N LEU A 258 -3.82 12.14 13.25
CA LEU A 258 -4.53 12.97 14.20
C LEU A 258 -5.59 13.83 13.50
N LYS A 259 -6.71 14.09 14.17
CA LYS A 259 -7.82 14.87 13.62
C LYS A 259 -7.37 16.25 13.13
N GLN A 260 -6.56 16.95 13.94
CA GLN A 260 -6.01 18.25 13.57
C GLN A 260 -5.17 18.18 12.28
N THR A 261 -4.33 17.16 12.13
CA THR A 261 -3.54 16.96 10.90
C THR A 261 -4.45 16.71 9.69
N ALA A 262 -5.50 15.91 9.86
CA ALA A 262 -6.46 15.62 8.80
C ALA A 262 -7.24 16.87 8.37
N GLU A 263 -7.65 17.72 9.31
CA GLU A 263 -8.30 19.01 9.05
C GLU A 263 -7.35 19.96 8.30
N GLU A 264 -6.07 20.02 8.68
CA GLU A 264 -5.06 20.80 7.96
C GLU A 264 -4.83 20.26 6.53
N MET A 265 -4.84 18.93 6.33
CA MET A 265 -4.74 18.32 5.00
C MET A 265 -5.90 18.74 4.08
N GLN A 266 -7.11 18.92 4.61
CA GLN A 266 -8.25 19.42 3.85
C GLN A 266 -8.14 20.90 3.45
N ALA A 267 -7.38 21.68 4.21
CA ALA A 267 -7.21 23.11 3.97
C ALA A 267 -6.10 23.45 2.97
N ARG A 268 -5.18 22.50 2.66
CA ARG A 268 -4.00 22.76 1.82
C ARG A 268 -3.68 21.59 0.87
N GLY A 269 -2.74 21.79 -0.02
CA GLY A 269 -2.34 20.81 -1.04
C GLY A 269 -3.50 20.45 -1.97
N PRO A 270 -3.85 19.19 -2.15
CA PRO A 270 -4.94 18.74 -3.02
C PRO A 270 -6.34 19.00 -2.44
N ARG A 271 -6.44 19.43 -1.17
CA ARG A 271 -7.70 19.72 -0.47
C ARG A 271 -8.72 18.58 -0.60
N PRO A 272 -8.41 17.38 -0.10
CA PRO A 272 -9.23 16.21 -0.32
C PRO A 272 -10.59 16.31 0.37
N ARG A 273 -11.57 15.60 -0.19
CA ARG A 273 -12.71 15.17 0.61
C ARG A 273 -12.22 14.16 1.64
N MET A 274 -12.64 14.30 2.90
CA MET A 274 -12.35 13.35 3.96
C MET A 274 -13.58 12.52 4.29
N VAL A 275 -13.38 11.24 4.56
CA VAL A 275 -14.37 10.34 5.15
C VAL A 275 -13.78 9.71 6.40
N GLU A 276 -14.52 9.82 7.50
CA GLU A 276 -14.12 9.28 8.81
C GLU A 276 -15.00 8.08 9.15
N PHE A 277 -14.38 7.02 9.69
CA PHE A 277 -15.06 5.79 10.08
C PHE A 277 -15.06 5.66 11.61
N ALA A 278 -16.25 5.69 12.21
CA ALA A 278 -16.44 5.58 13.65
C ALA A 278 -16.05 4.17 14.18
N GLY A 279 -15.45 4.10 15.37
CA GLY A 279 -15.04 2.85 16.00
C GLY A 279 -13.87 2.14 15.30
N VAL A 280 -13.12 2.87 14.49
CA VAL A 280 -11.94 2.39 13.76
C VAL A 280 -10.75 3.27 14.13
N GLY A 281 -9.65 2.65 14.51
CA GLY A 281 -8.35 3.28 14.72
C GLY A 281 -7.47 3.18 13.48
N HIS A 282 -6.16 2.97 13.69
CA HIS A 282 -5.19 2.83 12.59
C HIS A 282 -5.06 1.38 12.15
N ALA A 283 -5.59 1.04 10.96
CA ALA A 283 -6.26 1.83 9.95
C ALA A 283 -7.56 1.13 9.47
N PRO A 284 -8.51 1.84 8.82
CA PRO A 284 -9.61 1.19 8.10
C PRO A 284 -9.06 0.15 7.12
N MET A 285 -9.57 -1.10 7.22
CA MET A 285 -9.01 -2.22 6.45
C MET A 285 -9.57 -2.35 5.03
N LEU A 286 -10.54 -1.51 4.67
CA LEU A 286 -11.21 -1.54 3.37
C LEU A 286 -11.82 -2.90 3.02
N MET A 287 -12.33 -3.58 4.06
CA MET A 287 -12.95 -4.91 3.96
C MET A 287 -14.47 -4.88 4.21
N SER A 288 -15.00 -3.82 4.82
CA SER A 288 -16.44 -3.63 5.01
C SER A 288 -17.07 -2.96 3.80
N GLY A 289 -18.37 -3.25 3.56
CA GLY A 289 -19.06 -2.77 2.36
C GLY A 289 -19.17 -1.25 2.27
N ASP A 290 -19.25 -0.53 3.40
CA ASP A 290 -19.24 0.92 3.47
C ASP A 290 -17.88 1.52 3.11
N GLN A 291 -16.78 0.98 3.65
CA GLN A 291 -15.43 1.40 3.34
C GLN A 291 -15.09 1.16 1.85
N ILE A 292 -15.42 -0.03 1.35
CA ILE A 292 -15.21 -0.40 -0.07
C ILE A 292 -15.98 0.56 -0.98
N ARG A 293 -17.25 0.85 -0.68
CA ARG A 293 -18.10 1.72 -1.48
C ARG A 293 -17.54 3.12 -1.59
N VAL A 294 -17.08 3.70 -0.49
CA VAL A 294 -16.48 5.05 -0.48
C VAL A 294 -15.30 5.14 -1.45
N VAL A 295 -14.41 4.15 -1.42
CA VAL A 295 -13.25 4.10 -2.32
C VAL A 295 -13.68 3.86 -3.77
N ALA A 296 -14.59 2.92 -4.00
CA ALA A 296 -15.05 2.57 -5.34
C ALA A 296 -15.77 3.74 -6.02
N ASP A 297 -16.64 4.43 -5.29
CA ASP A 297 -17.39 5.59 -5.81
C ASP A 297 -16.43 6.74 -6.18
N PHE A 298 -15.44 7.02 -5.33
CA PHE A 298 -14.42 8.02 -5.64
C PHE A 298 -13.63 7.67 -6.91
N LEU A 299 -13.17 6.41 -7.03
CA LEU A 299 -12.39 5.99 -8.20
C LEU A 299 -13.24 5.99 -9.47
N ARG A 300 -14.54 5.68 -9.38
CA ARG A 300 -15.51 5.73 -10.48
C ARG A 300 -15.92 7.16 -10.87
N GLY A 301 -15.65 8.15 -10.01
CA GLY A 301 -16.02 9.55 -10.23
C GLY A 301 -17.49 9.84 -9.88
N LYS A 302 -18.01 9.20 -8.84
CA LYS A 302 -19.35 9.36 -8.28
C LYS A 302 -19.35 10.23 -7.03
#